data_ffcd9a72284e5bbf6366462dcd47ef18
#
_entry.id   ffcd9a72284e5bbf6366462dcd47ef18
#
_cell.length_a   1.000
_cell.length_b   1.000
_cell.length_c   1.000
_cell.angle_alpha   90.00
_cell.angle_beta   90.00
_cell.angle_gamma   90.00
#
_symmetry.space_group_name_H-M   'P 1'
#
loop_
_entity.id
_entity.type
_entity.pdbx_description
1 polymer ?
#
loop_
_entity_poly.entity_id
_entity_poly.type
_entity_poly.pdbx_seq_one_letter_code
_entity_poly.pdbx_strand_id
1 'polypeptide(L)'
;MKLLMLAALLLFCFEGNASDAYEIPRSVVIELKEQPSNRIYPVFIQLPASYASQTDRVYPVIYLTDAHYSFPLVSGATRFPMNSGVMQQAIIVAVSYEQGSKGASSRVRDYTPSKAKAWQQETGNAKGHMAFIRDTVFPFIEQNYRGSNTNRTFVGNSLGGLFGAYMLFTEPELFSNYILGSPSVWFDNNMILAVSAVKPRAATRVYISVGEYETPAYGEGEDMVIGASWLRDKVQAIDSGNIKLRFSVVAGASHATAFPTSAIQGLDWIYGVKKQ
;
A
#
# COMPACT_ATOMS: atom_id res chain seq x y z
N MET A 1 -27.53 12.38 72.15
CA MET A 1 -28.09 11.52 71.14
C MET A 1 -27.76 12.09 69.78
N LYS A 2 -26.69 11.60 69.12
CA LYS A 2 -26.23 12.06 67.80
C LYS A 2 -26.73 11.04 66.76
N LEU A 3 -27.65 11.50 65.88
CA LEU A 3 -28.19 10.74 64.76
C LEU A 3 -27.15 10.70 63.64
N LEU A 4 -26.55 9.54 63.36
CA LEU A 4 -25.72 9.31 62.20
C LEU A 4 -26.65 9.03 60.99
N MET A 5 -26.75 9.94 60.06
CA MET A 5 -27.33 9.70 58.74
C MET A 5 -26.32 8.99 57.85
N LEU A 6 -26.55 7.73 57.57
CA LEU A 6 -25.78 6.93 56.62
C LEU A 6 -26.34 7.17 55.21
N ALA A 7 -25.65 7.98 54.40
CA ALA A 7 -26.00 8.17 52.99
C ALA A 7 -25.46 6.98 52.20
N ALA A 8 -26.37 6.07 51.77
CA ALA A 8 -26.02 4.99 50.83
C ALA A 8 -25.87 5.59 49.44
N LEU A 9 -24.64 5.66 48.99
CA LEU A 9 -24.29 6.03 47.58
C LEU A 9 -24.56 4.77 46.72
N LEU A 10 -25.68 4.74 46.03
CA LEU A 10 -25.95 3.73 45.00
C LEU A 10 -25.07 4.00 43.80
N LEU A 11 -23.93 3.30 43.69
CA LEU A 11 -23.12 3.19 42.49
C LEU A 11 -23.91 2.40 41.43
N PHE A 12 -24.57 3.09 40.51
CA PHE A 12 -25.06 2.48 39.27
C PHE A 12 -23.86 2.15 38.40
N CYS A 13 -23.37 0.93 38.47
CA CYS A 13 -22.49 0.40 37.44
C CYS A 13 -23.33 0.21 36.17
N PHE A 14 -23.18 1.08 35.19
CA PHE A 14 -23.62 0.79 33.84
C PHE A 14 -22.72 -0.30 33.29
N GLU A 15 -23.16 -1.54 33.28
CA GLU A 15 -22.53 -2.61 32.51
C GLU A 15 -22.77 -2.33 31.03
N GLY A 16 -21.82 -1.66 30.41
CA GLY A 16 -21.76 -1.55 28.95
C GLY A 16 -21.38 -2.91 28.37
N ASN A 17 -22.32 -3.66 27.84
CA ASN A 17 -22.02 -4.85 27.05
C ASN A 17 -21.47 -4.40 25.70
N ALA A 18 -20.17 -4.69 25.44
CA ALA A 18 -19.64 -4.63 24.09
C ALA A 18 -20.34 -5.72 23.27
N SER A 19 -21.09 -5.33 22.22
CA SER A 19 -21.87 -6.29 21.43
C SER A 19 -20.98 -7.15 20.54
N ASP A 20 -20.17 -6.52 19.67
CA ASP A 20 -19.30 -7.20 18.72
C ASP A 20 -18.03 -6.38 18.43
N ALA A 21 -16.97 -7.05 17.96
CA ALA A 21 -15.78 -6.37 17.45
C ALA A 21 -16.15 -5.59 16.18
N TYR A 22 -15.61 -4.36 16.05
CA TYR A 22 -15.79 -3.59 14.81
C TYR A 22 -14.97 -4.23 13.68
N GLU A 23 -15.64 -4.54 12.57
CA GLU A 23 -15.01 -5.07 11.36
C GLU A 23 -15.10 -4.07 10.20
N ILE A 24 -14.13 -4.11 9.30
CA ILE A 24 -14.19 -3.34 8.06
C ILE A 24 -15.27 -3.98 7.17
N PRO A 25 -16.33 -3.25 6.81
CA PRO A 25 -17.43 -3.84 6.05
C PRO A 25 -17.01 -4.40 4.70
N ARG A 26 -17.57 -5.57 4.32
CA ARG A 26 -17.31 -6.27 3.05
C ARG A 26 -15.86 -6.67 2.85
N SER A 27 -15.14 -6.92 3.94
CA SER A 27 -13.78 -7.43 3.88
C SER A 27 -13.70 -8.88 4.32
N VAL A 28 -12.71 -9.57 3.78
CA VAL A 28 -12.31 -10.93 4.14
C VAL A 28 -10.80 -11.02 4.17
N VAL A 29 -10.28 -11.98 4.94
CA VAL A 29 -8.87 -12.37 4.90
C VAL A 29 -8.82 -13.80 4.40
N ILE A 30 -7.98 -14.05 3.40
CA ILE A 30 -7.71 -15.37 2.84
C ILE A 30 -6.21 -15.67 2.93
N GLU A 31 -5.85 -16.92 2.87
CA GLU A 31 -4.45 -17.35 2.84
C GLU A 31 -4.08 -17.84 1.45
N LEU A 32 -3.02 -17.23 0.87
CA LEU A 32 -2.48 -17.68 -0.40
C LEU A 32 -1.06 -18.24 -0.19
N LYS A 33 -0.75 -19.29 -0.94
CA LYS A 33 0.51 -19.99 -0.85
C LYS A 33 1.43 -19.62 -2.02
N GLU A 34 2.64 -19.13 -1.68
CA GLU A 34 3.68 -18.87 -2.67
C GLU A 34 4.34 -20.19 -3.11
N GLN A 35 4.54 -20.36 -4.39
CA GLN A 35 5.32 -21.48 -4.95
C GLN A 35 6.67 -20.97 -5.47
N PRO A 36 7.76 -21.73 -5.30
CA PRO A 36 7.88 -23.07 -4.71
C PRO A 36 8.15 -23.06 -3.18
N SER A 37 8.26 -21.89 -2.54
CA SER A 37 8.69 -21.78 -1.13
C SER A 37 7.72 -22.40 -0.14
N ASN A 38 6.45 -22.54 -0.51
CA ASN A 38 5.32 -22.91 0.34
C ASN A 38 4.99 -21.91 1.46
N ARG A 39 5.52 -20.71 1.41
CA ARG A 39 5.17 -19.63 2.35
C ARG A 39 3.71 -19.24 2.21
N ILE A 40 3.06 -18.98 3.33
CA ILE A 40 1.65 -18.59 3.36
C ILE A 40 1.59 -17.09 3.65
N TYR A 41 0.84 -16.36 2.81
CA TYR A 41 0.61 -14.94 2.95
C TYR A 41 -0.89 -14.67 3.15
N PRO A 42 -1.30 -14.07 4.29
CA PRO A 42 -2.64 -13.52 4.43
C PRO A 42 -2.85 -12.38 3.43
N VAL A 43 -3.97 -12.43 2.73
CA VAL A 43 -4.40 -11.41 1.75
C VAL A 43 -5.74 -10.86 2.19
N PHE A 44 -5.78 -9.56 2.43
CA PHE A 44 -6.96 -8.83 2.86
C PHE A 44 -7.68 -8.29 1.65
N ILE A 45 -8.97 -8.50 1.54
CA ILE A 45 -9.76 -8.10 0.37
C ILE A 45 -10.99 -7.33 0.86
N GLN A 46 -11.23 -6.15 0.28
CA GLN A 46 -12.45 -5.38 0.50
C GLN A 46 -13.18 -5.13 -0.81
N LEU A 47 -14.47 -5.44 -0.84
CA LEU A 47 -15.33 -5.18 -1.96
C LEU A 47 -15.99 -3.79 -1.89
N PRO A 48 -16.17 -3.08 -3.02
CA PRO A 48 -16.81 -1.78 -3.04
C PRO A 48 -18.31 -1.88 -2.70
N ALA A 49 -18.92 -0.76 -2.31
CA ALA A 49 -20.30 -0.74 -1.83
C ALA A 49 -21.30 -1.23 -2.89
N SER A 50 -21.06 -0.94 -4.18
CA SER A 50 -21.96 -1.36 -5.27
C SER A 50 -21.72 -2.79 -5.76
N TYR A 51 -20.78 -3.54 -5.16
CA TYR A 51 -20.39 -4.86 -5.67
C TYR A 51 -21.56 -5.85 -5.75
N ALA A 52 -22.41 -5.90 -4.73
CA ALA A 52 -23.57 -6.81 -4.71
C ALA A 52 -24.71 -6.36 -5.64
N SER A 53 -24.88 -5.05 -5.85
CA SER A 53 -25.98 -4.49 -6.64
C SER A 53 -25.67 -4.34 -8.13
N GLN A 54 -24.39 -4.20 -8.52
CA GLN A 54 -23.94 -4.04 -9.90
C GLN A 54 -23.19 -5.30 -10.36
N THR A 55 -23.94 -6.34 -10.69
CA THR A 55 -23.42 -7.69 -10.96
C THR A 55 -22.53 -7.79 -12.20
N ASP A 56 -22.74 -6.93 -13.21
CA ASP A 56 -21.99 -6.95 -14.47
C ASP A 56 -20.79 -6.01 -14.48
N ARG A 57 -20.64 -5.23 -13.40
CA ARG A 57 -19.54 -4.25 -13.32
C ARG A 57 -18.22 -4.90 -12.96
N VAL A 58 -17.19 -4.61 -13.74
CA VAL A 58 -15.78 -4.90 -13.44
C VAL A 58 -15.17 -3.69 -12.76
N TYR A 59 -14.43 -3.93 -11.67
CA TYR A 59 -13.85 -2.88 -10.84
C TYR A 59 -12.33 -2.81 -11.00
N PRO A 60 -11.72 -1.62 -11.00
CA PRO A 60 -10.28 -1.51 -10.81
C PRO A 60 -9.86 -2.15 -9.49
N VAL A 61 -8.61 -2.60 -9.41
CA VAL A 61 -8.08 -3.25 -8.21
C VAL A 61 -6.88 -2.47 -7.68
N ILE A 62 -6.93 -2.12 -6.40
CA ILE A 62 -5.85 -1.45 -5.67
C ILE A 62 -5.12 -2.50 -4.85
N TYR A 63 -3.85 -2.73 -5.16
CA TYR A 63 -2.97 -3.66 -4.45
C TYR A 63 -2.05 -2.92 -3.50
N LEU A 64 -2.08 -3.28 -2.23
CA LEU A 64 -1.32 -2.65 -1.16
C LEU A 64 -0.27 -3.62 -0.62
N THR A 65 0.89 -3.11 -0.24
CA THR A 65 1.82 -3.78 0.67
C THR A 65 1.45 -3.50 2.12
N ASP A 66 2.10 -4.19 3.07
CA ASP A 66 1.98 -3.89 4.50
C ASP A 66 0.52 -3.94 5.02
N ALA A 67 -0.21 -5.03 4.72
CA ALA A 67 -1.66 -5.13 4.89
C ALA A 67 -2.19 -4.67 6.25
N HIS A 68 -1.55 -5.06 7.35
CA HIS A 68 -2.02 -4.70 8.70
C HIS A 68 -2.05 -3.18 8.95
N TYR A 69 -1.19 -2.43 8.26
CA TYR A 69 -1.15 -0.97 8.35
C TYR A 69 -1.94 -0.30 7.21
N SER A 70 -1.66 -0.69 5.97
CA SER A 70 -2.18 0.00 4.79
C SER A 70 -3.66 -0.30 4.52
N PHE A 71 -4.13 -1.53 4.81
CA PHE A 71 -5.50 -1.93 4.49
C PHE A 71 -6.57 -1.14 5.27
N PRO A 72 -6.52 -1.04 6.63
CA PRO A 72 -7.49 -0.25 7.36
C PRO A 72 -7.41 1.24 7.01
N LEU A 73 -6.20 1.75 6.75
CA LEU A 73 -5.98 3.15 6.39
C LEU A 73 -6.63 3.47 5.03
N VAL A 74 -6.30 2.72 3.98
CA VAL A 74 -6.82 2.98 2.63
C VAL A 74 -8.31 2.68 2.55
N SER A 75 -8.79 1.60 3.18
CA SER A 75 -10.21 1.27 3.27
C SER A 75 -11.02 2.39 3.95
N GLY A 76 -10.50 2.95 5.05
CA GLY A 76 -11.12 4.06 5.76
C GLY A 76 -11.11 5.35 4.95
N ALA A 77 -9.95 5.74 4.43
CA ALA A 77 -9.76 6.99 3.69
C ALA A 77 -10.55 7.06 2.37
N THR A 78 -10.69 5.93 1.67
CA THR A 78 -11.41 5.87 0.38
C THR A 78 -12.91 5.60 0.53
N ARG A 79 -13.38 5.18 1.70
CA ARG A 79 -14.79 4.81 1.92
C ARG A 79 -15.77 5.92 1.55
N PHE A 80 -15.57 7.12 2.08
CA PHE A 80 -16.46 8.25 1.79
C PHE A 80 -16.34 8.72 0.35
N PRO A 81 -15.15 9.01 -0.22
CA PRO A 81 -15.00 9.41 -1.62
C PRO A 81 -15.60 8.42 -2.62
N MET A 82 -15.39 7.12 -2.41
CA MET A 82 -15.95 6.08 -3.29
C MET A 82 -17.48 5.97 -3.18
N ASN A 83 -18.01 6.06 -1.96
CA ASN A 83 -19.46 5.94 -1.73
C ASN A 83 -20.24 7.19 -2.18
N SER A 84 -19.63 8.36 -2.12
CA SER A 84 -20.22 9.62 -2.60
C SER A 84 -20.09 9.86 -4.11
N GLY A 85 -19.36 8.99 -4.82
CA GLY A 85 -19.16 9.08 -6.26
C GLY A 85 -18.11 10.10 -6.70
N VAL A 86 -17.37 10.72 -5.77
CA VAL A 86 -16.26 11.63 -6.14
C VAL A 86 -14.97 10.88 -6.43
N MET A 87 -14.93 9.58 -6.13
CA MET A 87 -13.86 8.67 -6.50
C MET A 87 -14.45 7.38 -7.07
N GLN A 88 -13.84 6.85 -8.12
CA GLN A 88 -14.24 5.57 -8.71
C GLN A 88 -14.12 4.45 -7.68
N GLN A 89 -15.15 3.62 -7.56
CA GLN A 89 -15.13 2.46 -6.68
C GLN A 89 -14.17 1.39 -7.21
N ALA A 90 -13.40 0.80 -6.29
CA ALA A 90 -12.39 -0.21 -6.56
C ALA A 90 -12.46 -1.37 -5.56
N ILE A 91 -11.96 -2.53 -5.92
CA ILE A 91 -11.62 -3.60 -4.99
C ILE A 91 -10.28 -3.24 -4.36
N ILE A 92 -10.13 -3.40 -3.04
CA ILE A 92 -8.88 -3.19 -2.32
C ILE A 92 -8.33 -4.56 -1.93
N VAL A 93 -7.10 -4.85 -2.30
CA VAL A 93 -6.37 -6.09 -2.01
C VAL A 93 -5.08 -5.72 -1.30
N ALA A 94 -4.82 -6.26 -0.11
CA ALA A 94 -3.57 -5.98 0.59
C ALA A 94 -2.84 -7.29 0.94
N VAL A 95 -1.61 -7.42 0.48
CA VAL A 95 -0.76 -8.57 0.78
C VAL A 95 -0.04 -8.32 2.10
N SER A 96 -0.21 -9.25 3.04
CA SER A 96 0.44 -9.19 4.35
C SER A 96 1.83 -9.83 4.32
N TYR A 97 2.41 -9.96 5.49
CA TYR A 97 3.68 -10.66 5.69
C TYR A 97 3.47 -12.17 5.75
N GLU A 98 4.54 -12.94 5.51
CA GLU A 98 4.51 -14.40 5.66
C GLU A 98 4.00 -14.78 7.05
N GLN A 99 3.07 -15.73 7.10
CA GLN A 99 2.49 -16.24 8.32
C GLN A 99 3.57 -16.87 9.19
N GLY A 100 3.60 -16.51 10.48
CA GLY A 100 4.62 -16.98 11.41
C GLY A 100 5.97 -16.26 11.33
N SER A 101 6.16 -15.31 10.39
CA SER A 101 7.37 -14.48 10.37
C SER A 101 7.43 -13.54 11.58
N LYS A 102 8.65 -13.26 12.05
CA LYS A 102 8.87 -12.40 13.22
C LYS A 102 9.17 -10.96 12.82
N GLY A 103 8.43 -10.02 13.40
CA GLY A 103 8.63 -8.59 13.18
C GLY A 103 8.65 -8.22 11.70
N ALA A 104 9.67 -7.49 11.26
CA ALA A 104 9.82 -7.02 9.89
C ALA A 104 10.51 -8.03 8.94
N SER A 105 10.84 -9.25 9.37
CA SER A 105 11.69 -10.18 8.61
C SER A 105 11.15 -10.48 7.21
N SER A 106 9.86 -10.84 7.11
CA SER A 106 9.22 -11.12 5.82
C SER A 106 9.20 -9.87 4.93
N ARG A 107 8.85 -8.72 5.50
CA ARG A 107 8.82 -7.44 4.80
C ARG A 107 10.18 -7.06 4.20
N VAL A 108 11.23 -7.16 5.00
CA VAL A 108 12.60 -6.82 4.57
C VAL A 108 13.05 -7.75 3.46
N ARG A 109 12.85 -9.05 3.61
CA ARG A 109 13.19 -10.05 2.60
C ARG A 109 12.43 -9.80 1.29
N ASP A 110 11.12 -9.62 1.36
CA ASP A 110 10.22 -9.67 0.20
C ASP A 110 10.15 -8.35 -0.58
N TYR A 111 10.50 -7.22 0.04
CA TYR A 111 10.43 -5.91 -0.62
C TYR A 111 11.79 -5.39 -1.09
N THR A 112 12.88 -6.10 -0.81
CA THR A 112 14.22 -5.66 -1.19
C THR A 112 14.73 -6.39 -2.45
N PRO A 113 15.24 -5.63 -3.46
CA PRO A 113 15.64 -6.22 -4.73
C PRO A 113 16.99 -6.94 -4.71
N SER A 114 17.89 -6.61 -3.78
CA SER A 114 19.26 -7.15 -3.70
C SER A 114 19.56 -7.75 -2.33
N LYS A 115 20.54 -8.64 -2.29
CA LYS A 115 21.11 -9.19 -1.05
C LYS A 115 22.11 -8.19 -0.48
N ALA A 116 21.68 -7.40 0.49
CA ALA A 116 22.51 -6.39 1.14
C ALA A 116 23.25 -7.00 2.35
N LYS A 117 24.58 -7.12 2.26
CA LYS A 117 25.43 -7.74 3.31
C LYS A 117 25.42 -6.99 4.65
N ALA A 118 25.11 -5.70 4.64
CA ALA A 118 25.05 -4.87 5.84
C ALA A 118 23.81 -5.11 6.70
N TRP A 119 22.82 -5.85 6.19
CA TRP A 119 21.56 -6.11 6.89
C TRP A 119 21.66 -7.41 7.69
N GLN A 120 21.12 -7.38 8.92
CA GLN A 120 21.01 -8.60 9.74
C GLN A 120 19.89 -9.53 9.27
N GLN A 121 18.82 -8.98 8.70
CA GLN A 121 17.71 -9.73 8.15
C GLN A 121 18.04 -10.18 6.71
N GLU A 122 17.40 -11.26 6.29
CA GLU A 122 17.44 -11.68 4.90
C GLU A 122 16.87 -10.60 3.99
N THR A 123 17.56 -10.30 2.88
CA THR A 123 17.15 -9.34 1.84
C THR A 123 17.22 -10.00 0.46
N GLY A 124 16.59 -9.39 -0.56
CA GLY A 124 16.80 -9.75 -1.96
C GLY A 124 15.78 -10.73 -2.56
N ASN A 125 14.57 -10.84 -2.01
CA ASN A 125 13.49 -11.67 -2.57
C ASN A 125 12.43 -10.91 -3.36
N ALA A 126 12.64 -9.62 -3.67
CA ALA A 126 11.61 -8.82 -4.38
C ALA A 126 11.16 -9.47 -5.69
N LYS A 127 12.08 -10.10 -6.44
CA LYS A 127 11.73 -10.85 -7.66
C LYS A 127 10.79 -12.02 -7.38
N GLY A 128 11.04 -12.80 -6.33
CA GLY A 128 10.18 -13.92 -5.92
C GLY A 128 8.80 -13.44 -5.46
N HIS A 129 8.76 -12.39 -4.65
CA HIS A 129 7.50 -11.83 -4.17
C HIS A 129 6.68 -11.16 -5.30
N MET A 130 7.35 -10.52 -6.26
CA MET A 130 6.69 -10.02 -7.49
C MET A 130 6.08 -11.18 -8.29
N ALA A 131 6.80 -12.29 -8.46
CA ALA A 131 6.27 -13.49 -9.12
C ALA A 131 5.06 -14.06 -8.36
N PHE A 132 5.09 -14.11 -7.03
CA PHE A 132 3.92 -14.51 -6.22
C PHE A 132 2.70 -13.61 -6.47
N ILE A 133 2.89 -12.29 -6.52
CA ILE A 133 1.80 -11.36 -6.83
C ILE A 133 1.26 -11.64 -8.23
N ARG A 134 2.13 -11.76 -9.23
CA ARG A 134 1.76 -11.96 -10.64
C ARG A 134 1.10 -13.32 -10.88
N ASP A 135 1.67 -14.40 -10.33
CA ASP A 135 1.33 -15.77 -10.73
C ASP A 135 0.32 -16.43 -9.77
N THR A 136 0.10 -15.84 -8.58
CA THR A 136 -0.83 -16.37 -7.57
C THR A 136 -1.91 -15.37 -7.18
N VAL A 137 -1.53 -14.16 -6.73
CA VAL A 137 -2.51 -13.19 -6.23
C VAL A 137 -3.40 -12.66 -7.34
N PHE A 138 -2.85 -12.25 -8.49
CA PHE A 138 -3.64 -11.75 -9.61
C PHE A 138 -4.63 -12.79 -10.14
N PRO A 139 -4.21 -14.03 -10.47
CA PRO A 139 -5.15 -15.05 -10.93
C PRO A 139 -6.24 -15.37 -9.91
N PHE A 140 -5.89 -15.41 -8.61
CA PHE A 140 -6.91 -15.62 -7.58
C PHE A 140 -7.98 -14.52 -7.57
N ILE A 141 -7.56 -13.25 -7.63
CA ILE A 141 -8.51 -12.12 -7.65
C ILE A 141 -9.36 -12.14 -8.93
N GLU A 142 -8.79 -12.42 -10.09
CA GLU A 142 -9.50 -12.46 -11.37
C GLU A 142 -10.48 -13.62 -11.48
N GLN A 143 -10.18 -14.76 -10.89
CA GLN A 143 -11.06 -15.94 -10.91
C GLN A 143 -12.23 -15.84 -9.91
N ASN A 144 -12.03 -15.17 -8.78
CA ASN A 144 -12.99 -15.16 -7.69
C ASN A 144 -13.75 -13.85 -7.54
N TYR A 145 -13.26 -12.76 -8.16
CA TYR A 145 -13.85 -11.43 -8.04
C TYR A 145 -13.91 -10.74 -9.41
N ARG A 146 -14.83 -9.79 -9.57
CA ARG A 146 -14.94 -8.95 -10.76
C ARG A 146 -13.90 -7.83 -10.76
N GLY A 147 -12.65 -8.20 -10.62
CA GLY A 147 -11.48 -7.32 -10.69
C GLY A 147 -10.96 -7.18 -12.11
N SER A 148 -10.57 -5.96 -12.49
CA SER A 148 -9.96 -5.69 -13.79
C SER A 148 -8.54 -6.27 -13.85
N ASN A 149 -8.22 -6.97 -14.92
CA ASN A 149 -6.88 -7.46 -15.23
C ASN A 149 -5.97 -6.42 -15.91
N THR A 150 -6.49 -5.25 -16.27
CA THR A 150 -5.75 -4.17 -16.92
C THR A 150 -5.73 -2.86 -16.13
N ASN A 151 -6.68 -2.65 -15.20
CA ASN A 151 -6.71 -1.46 -14.35
C ASN A 151 -6.31 -1.85 -12.91
N ARG A 152 -5.02 -2.07 -12.72
CA ARG A 152 -4.41 -2.41 -11.44
C ARG A 152 -3.58 -1.24 -10.94
N THR A 153 -3.72 -0.88 -9.67
CA THR A 153 -2.90 0.13 -9.00
C THR A 153 -2.08 -0.50 -7.88
N PHE A 154 -0.79 -0.29 -7.92
CA PHE A 154 0.11 -0.62 -6.81
C PHE A 154 0.24 0.55 -5.84
N VAL A 155 0.23 0.28 -4.54
CA VAL A 155 0.49 1.27 -3.48
C VAL A 155 1.46 0.67 -2.47
N GLY A 156 2.59 1.31 -2.29
CA GLY A 156 3.60 0.91 -1.30
C GLY A 156 4.29 2.09 -0.64
N ASN A 157 4.71 1.90 0.61
CA ASN A 157 5.42 2.92 1.40
C ASN A 157 6.79 2.42 1.84
N SER A 158 7.80 3.28 1.88
CA SER A 158 9.13 2.96 2.38
C SER A 158 9.77 1.81 1.56
N LEU A 159 10.12 0.68 2.16
CA LEU A 159 10.53 -0.54 1.43
C LEU A 159 9.44 -1.03 0.46
N GLY A 160 8.15 -0.83 0.78
CA GLY A 160 7.05 -1.10 -0.17
C GLY A 160 7.10 -0.17 -1.37
N GLY A 161 7.48 1.10 -1.18
CA GLY A 161 7.74 2.06 -2.27
C GLY A 161 8.95 1.67 -3.14
N LEU A 162 10.02 1.18 -2.51
CA LEU A 162 11.19 0.59 -3.20
C LEU A 162 10.78 -0.62 -4.05
N PHE A 163 9.98 -1.53 -3.50
CA PHE A 163 9.46 -2.70 -4.19
C PHE A 163 8.62 -2.30 -5.41
N GLY A 164 7.75 -1.28 -5.25
CA GLY A 164 6.98 -0.73 -6.37
C GLY A 164 7.86 -0.13 -7.45
N ALA A 165 8.92 0.59 -7.10
CA ALA A 165 9.90 1.10 -8.05
C ALA A 165 10.64 -0.01 -8.79
N TYR A 166 10.98 -1.10 -8.08
CA TYR A 166 11.59 -2.28 -8.69
C TYR A 166 10.67 -2.93 -9.74
N MET A 167 9.39 -3.12 -9.41
CA MET A 167 8.39 -3.64 -10.35
C MET A 167 8.21 -2.72 -11.56
N LEU A 168 8.11 -1.42 -11.35
CA LEU A 168 8.01 -0.42 -12.42
C LEU A 168 9.20 -0.49 -13.39
N PHE A 169 10.41 -0.77 -12.89
CA PHE A 169 11.59 -0.83 -13.74
C PHE A 169 11.79 -2.19 -14.43
N THR A 170 11.35 -3.29 -13.82
CA THR A 170 11.60 -4.63 -14.35
C THR A 170 10.42 -5.22 -15.13
N GLU A 171 9.21 -5.02 -14.65
CA GLU A 171 7.97 -5.51 -15.26
C GLU A 171 6.87 -4.42 -15.22
N PRO A 172 7.03 -3.30 -15.94
CA PRO A 172 6.14 -2.13 -15.83
C PRO A 172 4.68 -2.43 -16.13
N GLU A 173 4.39 -3.45 -16.94
CA GLU A 173 3.03 -3.81 -17.35
C GLU A 173 2.22 -4.56 -16.25
N LEU A 174 2.85 -4.88 -15.11
CA LEU A 174 2.12 -5.50 -13.99
C LEU A 174 1.02 -4.61 -13.45
N PHE A 175 1.26 -3.31 -13.44
CA PHE A 175 0.32 -2.31 -12.94
C PHE A 175 0.20 -1.14 -13.92
N SER A 176 -1.01 -0.68 -14.15
CA SER A 176 -1.25 0.55 -14.91
C SER A 176 -0.98 1.81 -14.08
N ASN A 177 -0.94 1.70 -12.75
CA ASN A 177 -0.68 2.83 -11.87
C ASN A 177 0.20 2.40 -10.69
N TYR A 178 1.10 3.29 -10.27
CA TYR A 178 2.02 3.12 -9.14
C TYR A 178 1.91 4.32 -8.21
N ILE A 179 1.71 4.07 -6.91
CA ILE A 179 1.79 5.05 -5.83
C ILE A 179 2.93 4.63 -4.91
N LEU A 180 4.01 5.38 -4.94
CA LEU A 180 5.27 5.12 -4.26
C LEU A 180 5.48 6.18 -3.17
N GLY A 181 5.05 5.87 -1.95
CA GLY A 181 5.20 6.76 -0.79
C GLY A 181 6.56 6.57 -0.16
N SER A 182 7.28 7.67 0.07
CA SER A 182 8.57 7.71 0.79
C SER A 182 9.49 6.53 0.41
N PRO A 183 9.76 6.28 -0.88
CA PRO A 183 10.46 5.08 -1.32
C PRO A 183 11.87 5.02 -0.74
N SER A 184 12.26 3.87 -0.17
CA SER A 184 13.59 3.65 0.42
C SER A 184 14.68 3.53 -0.65
N VAL A 185 14.91 4.60 -1.41
CA VAL A 185 15.91 4.65 -2.49
C VAL A 185 17.32 4.41 -1.97
N TRP A 186 17.61 4.80 -0.72
CA TRP A 186 18.89 4.64 -0.03
C TRP A 186 19.30 3.17 0.18
N PHE A 187 18.36 2.23 0.08
CA PHE A 187 18.62 0.81 0.31
C PHE A 187 19.77 0.32 -0.59
N ASP A 188 20.71 -0.42 0.02
CA ASP A 188 21.86 -1.04 -0.62
C ASP A 188 22.61 -0.08 -1.58
N ASN A 189 23.04 1.07 -1.04
CA ASN A 189 23.75 2.12 -1.77
C ASN A 189 22.97 2.64 -3.00
N ASN A 190 21.70 2.89 -2.84
CA ASN A 190 20.82 3.39 -3.90
C ASN A 190 20.73 2.45 -5.12
N MET A 191 20.82 1.11 -4.88
CA MET A 191 20.88 0.10 -5.95
C MET A 191 19.74 0.25 -6.98
N ILE A 192 18.58 0.73 -6.54
CA ILE A 192 17.41 0.91 -7.42
C ILE A 192 17.68 1.87 -8.58
N LEU A 193 18.57 2.83 -8.37
CA LEU A 193 18.96 3.77 -9.42
C LEU A 193 19.84 3.12 -10.50
N ALA A 194 20.52 2.02 -10.19
CA ALA A 194 21.34 1.25 -11.15
C ALA A 194 20.55 0.14 -11.89
N VAL A 195 19.32 -0.18 -11.47
CA VAL A 195 18.49 -1.18 -12.14
C VAL A 195 18.21 -0.75 -13.58
N SER A 196 18.50 -1.61 -14.55
CA SER A 196 18.13 -1.38 -15.96
C SER A 196 16.60 -1.37 -16.09
N ALA A 197 16.05 -0.29 -16.62
CA ALA A 197 14.61 -0.12 -16.69
C ALA A 197 14.06 -0.52 -18.07
N VAL A 198 12.99 -1.30 -18.04
CA VAL A 198 12.12 -1.57 -19.19
C VAL A 198 11.18 -0.38 -19.37
N LYS A 199 11.08 0.12 -20.60
CA LYS A 199 10.15 1.22 -20.91
C LYS A 199 8.70 0.68 -20.96
N PRO A 200 7.73 1.31 -20.27
CA PRO A 200 6.34 0.94 -20.38
C PRO A 200 5.83 1.09 -21.83
N ARG A 201 5.11 0.08 -22.30
CA ARG A 201 4.44 0.08 -23.62
C ARG A 201 3.02 0.61 -23.55
N ALA A 202 2.38 0.47 -22.40
CA ALA A 202 1.04 0.98 -22.11
C ALA A 202 1.10 2.26 -21.28
N ALA A 203 0.00 3.03 -21.32
CA ALA A 203 -0.14 4.24 -20.50
C ALA A 203 -0.04 3.89 -19.01
N THR A 204 0.95 4.45 -18.34
CA THR A 204 1.29 4.19 -16.94
C THR A 204 1.25 5.50 -16.15
N ARG A 205 0.60 5.49 -14.98
CA ARG A 205 0.62 6.64 -14.06
C ARG A 205 1.54 6.32 -12.90
N VAL A 206 2.44 7.24 -12.57
CA VAL A 206 3.36 7.09 -11.44
C VAL A 206 3.20 8.29 -10.52
N TYR A 207 2.81 8.04 -9.28
CA TYR A 207 2.75 9.03 -8.21
C TYR A 207 3.85 8.73 -7.22
N ILE A 208 4.81 9.64 -7.05
CA ILE A 208 5.88 9.54 -6.07
C ILE A 208 5.65 10.64 -5.03
N SER A 209 5.74 10.30 -3.75
CA SER A 209 5.62 11.27 -2.66
C SER A 209 6.63 11.00 -1.56
N VAL A 210 6.92 12.04 -0.77
CA VAL A 210 7.81 11.98 0.39
C VAL A 210 7.39 13.05 1.39
N GLY A 211 7.60 12.84 2.68
CA GLY A 211 7.35 13.85 3.70
C GLY A 211 8.44 14.93 3.70
N GLU A 212 8.05 16.17 3.97
CA GLU A 212 8.98 17.30 4.02
C GLU A 212 10.10 17.11 5.07
N TYR A 213 9.76 16.48 6.19
CA TYR A 213 10.69 16.27 7.32
C TYR A 213 11.51 14.98 7.19
N GLU A 214 11.43 14.27 6.09
CA GLU A 214 12.20 13.05 5.85
C GLU A 214 13.63 13.36 5.38
N THR A 215 14.34 14.14 6.16
CA THR A 215 15.74 14.55 5.93
C THR A 215 16.55 14.52 7.21
N PRO A 216 17.90 14.43 7.15
CA PRO A 216 18.77 14.47 8.32
C PRO A 216 18.61 15.73 9.18
N ALA A 217 18.18 16.84 8.60
CA ALA A 217 17.92 18.08 9.32
C ALA A 217 16.79 17.94 10.38
N TYR A 218 15.92 16.95 10.21
CA TYR A 218 14.82 16.62 11.14
C TYR A 218 15.04 15.30 11.89
N GLY A 219 16.27 14.76 11.87
CA GLY A 219 16.65 13.58 12.64
C GLY A 219 16.49 12.24 11.94
N GLU A 220 16.16 12.23 10.65
CA GLU A 220 16.18 11.01 9.85
C GLU A 220 17.63 10.59 9.54
N GLY A 221 17.87 9.27 9.49
CA GLY A 221 19.19 8.73 9.15
C GLY A 221 19.58 8.93 7.71
N GLU A 222 18.58 9.07 6.82
CA GLU A 222 18.74 9.16 5.36
C GLU A 222 17.96 10.36 4.80
N ASP A 223 18.44 10.93 3.73
CA ASP A 223 17.71 11.98 3.01
C ASP A 223 16.74 11.33 2.00
N MET A 224 15.54 11.05 2.50
CA MET A 224 14.47 10.45 1.69
C MET A 224 13.95 11.41 0.63
N VAL A 225 14.02 12.74 0.86
CA VAL A 225 13.56 13.77 -0.09
C VAL A 225 14.47 13.77 -1.33
N ILE A 226 15.78 13.75 -1.10
CA ILE A 226 16.75 13.64 -2.20
C ILE A 226 16.58 12.29 -2.92
N GLY A 227 16.48 11.19 -2.18
CA GLY A 227 16.27 9.86 -2.76
C GLY A 227 15.02 9.78 -3.65
N ALA A 228 13.89 10.29 -3.16
CA ALA A 228 12.65 10.35 -3.93
C ALA A 228 12.78 11.23 -5.19
N SER A 229 13.56 12.31 -5.11
CA SER A 229 13.85 13.18 -6.26
C SER A 229 14.68 12.45 -7.31
N TRP A 230 15.72 11.71 -6.94
CA TRP A 230 16.49 10.88 -7.87
C TRP A 230 15.63 9.80 -8.54
N LEU A 231 14.71 9.18 -7.79
CA LEU A 231 13.77 8.22 -8.35
C LEU A 231 12.84 8.86 -9.38
N ARG A 232 12.31 10.06 -9.09
CA ARG A 232 11.52 10.87 -10.03
C ARG A 232 12.31 11.10 -11.33
N ASP A 233 13.55 11.56 -11.23
CA ASP A 233 14.39 11.89 -12.38
C ASP A 233 14.67 10.64 -13.23
N LYS A 234 14.91 9.50 -12.58
CA LYS A 234 15.06 8.22 -13.27
C LYS A 234 13.78 7.81 -13.99
N VAL A 235 12.60 7.96 -13.37
CA VAL A 235 11.31 7.67 -14.03
C VAL A 235 11.09 8.58 -15.23
N GLN A 236 11.45 9.86 -15.14
CA GLN A 236 11.39 10.79 -16.28
C GLN A 236 12.33 10.37 -17.42
N ALA A 237 13.53 9.92 -17.09
CA ALA A 237 14.54 9.52 -18.09
C ALA A 237 14.15 8.28 -18.89
N ILE A 238 13.33 7.38 -18.32
CA ILE A 238 12.85 6.16 -19.02
C ILE A 238 11.54 6.37 -19.76
N ASP A 239 10.88 7.50 -19.59
CA ASP A 239 9.61 7.78 -20.25
C ASP A 239 9.76 7.82 -21.77
N SER A 240 8.91 7.06 -22.43
CA SER A 240 8.76 7.01 -23.89
C SER A 240 7.49 7.71 -24.39
N GLY A 241 6.90 8.59 -23.57
CA GLY A 241 5.61 9.23 -23.83
C GLY A 241 4.42 8.51 -23.20
N ASN A 242 4.66 7.38 -22.53
CA ASN A 242 3.63 6.58 -21.91
C ASN A 242 3.48 6.81 -20.39
N ILE A 243 4.43 7.49 -19.74
CA ILE A 243 4.38 7.74 -18.30
C ILE A 243 3.76 9.10 -18.00
N LYS A 244 2.71 9.11 -17.19
CA LYS A 244 2.23 10.32 -16.54
C LYS A 244 2.73 10.34 -15.12
N LEU A 245 3.73 11.19 -14.85
CA LEU A 245 4.36 11.30 -13.52
C LEU A 245 3.81 12.46 -12.72
N ARG A 246 3.58 12.23 -11.43
CA ARG A 246 3.36 13.27 -10.43
C ARG A 246 4.29 13.06 -9.24
N PHE A 247 4.95 14.12 -8.82
CA PHE A 247 5.81 14.15 -7.62
C PHE A 247 5.22 15.11 -6.59
N SER A 248 5.22 14.73 -5.31
CA SER A 248 4.66 15.54 -4.24
C SER A 248 5.50 15.44 -2.97
N VAL A 249 5.81 16.58 -2.37
CA VAL A 249 6.33 16.66 -1.00
C VAL A 249 5.18 16.97 -0.07
N VAL A 250 4.96 16.13 0.93
CA VAL A 250 3.88 16.28 1.91
C VAL A 250 4.35 17.24 3.00
N ALA A 251 3.84 18.46 2.97
CA ALA A 251 4.24 19.51 3.91
C ALA A 251 4.02 19.10 5.37
N GLY A 252 5.00 19.36 6.23
CA GLY A 252 4.95 19.09 7.67
C GLY A 252 4.93 17.61 8.06
N ALA A 253 5.14 16.68 7.10
CA ALA A 253 5.08 15.25 7.37
C ALA A 253 6.47 14.63 7.54
N SER A 254 6.59 13.74 8.53
CA SER A 254 7.72 12.83 8.73
C SER A 254 7.47 11.49 8.02
N HIS A 255 8.46 10.60 8.04
CA HIS A 255 8.32 9.23 7.52
C HIS A 255 7.11 8.46 8.10
N ALA A 256 6.83 8.67 9.38
CA ALA A 256 5.71 8.03 10.08
C ALA A 256 4.34 8.60 9.67
N THR A 257 4.27 9.85 9.18
CA THR A 257 3.00 10.56 8.97
C THR A 257 2.69 10.89 7.51
N ALA A 258 3.64 10.72 6.58
CA ALA A 258 3.45 11.06 5.17
C ALA A 258 2.49 10.11 4.43
N PHE A 259 2.50 8.81 4.75
CA PHE A 259 1.80 7.79 3.95
C PHE A 259 0.28 7.98 3.85
N PRO A 260 -0.48 8.33 4.91
CA PRO A 260 -1.93 8.56 4.80
C PRO A 260 -2.28 9.60 3.72
N THR A 261 -1.57 10.73 3.72
CA THR A 261 -1.74 11.79 2.72
C THR A 261 -1.29 11.33 1.34
N SER A 262 -0.15 10.67 1.25
CA SER A 262 0.39 10.10 -0.01
C SER A 262 -0.59 9.14 -0.66
N ALA A 263 -1.15 8.21 0.11
CA ALA A 263 -2.09 7.22 -0.39
C ALA A 263 -3.37 7.86 -0.92
N ILE A 264 -4.01 8.73 -0.12
CA ILE A 264 -5.29 9.32 -0.53
C ILE A 264 -5.13 10.30 -1.71
N GLN A 265 -4.09 11.13 -1.73
CA GLN A 265 -3.85 12.05 -2.84
C GLN A 265 -3.46 11.31 -4.12
N GLY A 266 -2.67 10.24 -4.02
CA GLY A 266 -2.33 9.39 -5.16
C GLY A 266 -3.57 8.69 -5.74
N LEU A 267 -4.43 8.13 -4.89
CA LEU A 267 -5.67 7.48 -5.31
C LEU A 267 -6.67 8.47 -5.88
N ASP A 268 -6.79 9.67 -5.31
CA ASP A 268 -7.64 10.73 -5.87
C ASP A 268 -7.14 11.20 -7.25
N TRP A 269 -5.84 11.32 -7.43
CA TRP A 269 -5.27 11.66 -8.74
C TRP A 269 -5.53 10.59 -9.81
N ILE A 270 -5.61 9.30 -9.41
CA ILE A 270 -5.86 8.18 -10.32
C ILE A 270 -7.36 7.98 -10.54
N TYR A 271 -8.16 7.99 -9.49
CA TYR A 271 -9.55 7.56 -9.47
C TYR A 271 -10.55 8.67 -9.18
N GLY A 272 -10.09 9.90 -8.87
CA GLY A 272 -10.96 11.04 -8.63
C GLY A 272 -11.83 11.38 -9.85
N VAL A 273 -13.13 11.51 -9.62
CA VAL A 273 -14.10 11.91 -10.65
C VAL A 273 -14.18 13.43 -10.63
N LYS A 274 -13.61 14.08 -11.65
CA LYS A 274 -13.74 15.53 -11.81
C LYS A 274 -15.21 15.83 -12.13
N LYS A 275 -15.85 16.66 -11.31
CA LYS A 275 -17.12 17.27 -11.71
C LYS A 275 -16.82 18.17 -12.91
N GLN A 276 -17.46 17.89 -14.03
CA GLN A 276 -17.47 18.76 -15.20
C GLN A 276 -18.27 20.02 -14.89
#